data_d032a2da4a51cbf6349604d27f2c6353
#
_entry.id   d032a2da4a51cbf6349604d27f2c6353
#
_cell.length_a   1.000
_cell.length_b   1.000
_cell.length_c   1.000
_cell.angle_alpha   90.00
_cell.angle_beta   90.00
_cell.angle_gamma   90.00
#
_symmetry.space_group_name_H-M   'P 1'
#
loop_
_entity.id
_entity.type
_entity.pdbx_description
1 polymer ?
#
loop_
_entity_poly.entity_id
_entity_poly.type
_entity_poly.pdbx_seq_one_letter_code
_entity_poly.pdbx_strand_id
1 'polypeptide(L)'
;MINQIVAYNKEFVANKGYEQYRTDKYPDKKLAVLSCMDTRLTELLPAALGLRNGDAKIIKNAGGLVISAFDSAMRSLIVAIYELGVKHVMVVAHSHCGACHMSYSHFHDEMLARGVTEQTLDTIRKCGINLDQWLEGFKDTPTSVRKTVETIKTHPLVPKDIVVRGFIIDSETGKLEEIE
;
A
#
# COMPACT_ATOMS: atom_id res chain seq x y z
N MET A 1 -5.45 -1.27 25.37
CA MET A 1 -4.93 -0.53 24.22
C MET A 1 -6.03 0.17 23.44
N ILE A 2 -7.00 -0.51 22.80
CA ILE A 2 -8.07 0.14 22.01
C ILE A 2 -8.84 1.20 22.81
N ASN A 3 -9.25 0.90 24.05
CA ASN A 3 -9.96 1.85 24.89
C ASN A 3 -9.12 3.13 25.22
N GLN A 4 -7.81 3.00 25.33
CA GLN A 4 -6.92 4.16 25.53
C GLN A 4 -6.87 5.05 24.27
N ILE A 5 -6.84 4.44 23.08
CA ILE A 5 -6.90 5.18 21.80
C ILE A 5 -8.23 5.94 21.69
N VAL A 6 -9.35 5.29 22.06
CA VAL A 6 -10.68 5.93 22.04
C VAL A 6 -10.75 7.09 23.05
N ALA A 7 -10.17 6.94 24.25
CA ALA A 7 -10.12 8.01 25.24
C ALA A 7 -9.29 9.21 24.73
N TYR A 8 -8.10 8.95 24.19
CA TYR A 8 -7.26 9.99 23.58
C TYR A 8 -7.98 10.73 22.42
N ASN A 9 -8.72 9.99 21.57
CA ASN A 9 -9.49 10.61 20.49
C ASN A 9 -10.54 11.60 21.00
N LYS A 10 -11.23 11.30 22.11
CA LYS A 10 -12.19 12.23 22.72
C LYS A 10 -11.51 13.53 23.14
N GLU A 11 -10.35 13.44 23.78
CA GLU A 11 -9.56 14.62 24.19
C GLU A 11 -9.06 15.40 22.96
N PHE A 12 -8.56 14.73 21.93
CA PHE A 12 -8.12 15.34 20.68
C PHE A 12 -9.24 16.17 20.03
N VAL A 13 -10.46 15.62 19.98
CA VAL A 13 -11.63 16.32 19.45
C VAL A 13 -12.04 17.49 20.35
N ALA A 14 -12.10 17.31 21.66
CA ALA A 14 -12.46 18.35 22.62
C ALA A 14 -11.49 19.55 22.55
N ASN A 15 -10.20 19.27 22.34
CA ASN A 15 -9.14 20.27 22.22
C ASN A 15 -8.97 20.80 20.76
N LYS A 16 -9.87 20.42 19.86
CA LYS A 16 -9.84 20.81 18.44
C LYS A 16 -8.52 20.51 17.73
N GLY A 17 -7.82 19.45 18.13
CA GLY A 17 -6.55 19.02 17.54
C GLY A 17 -6.62 18.74 16.04
N TYR A 18 -7.82 18.55 15.50
CA TYR A 18 -8.07 18.30 14.07
C TYR A 18 -7.97 19.56 13.20
N GLU A 19 -7.97 20.77 13.75
CA GLU A 19 -8.05 22.01 12.95
C GLU A 19 -6.87 22.15 11.97
N GLN A 20 -5.67 21.76 12.38
CA GLN A 20 -4.49 21.78 11.53
C GLN A 20 -4.51 20.76 10.38
N TYR A 21 -5.41 19.78 10.41
CA TYR A 21 -5.54 18.72 9.39
C TYR A 21 -6.71 18.94 8.43
N ARG A 22 -7.42 20.07 8.54
CA ARG A 22 -8.56 20.35 7.67
C ARG A 22 -8.11 20.50 6.22
N THR A 23 -8.75 19.74 5.33
CA THR A 23 -8.59 19.79 3.88
C THR A 23 -9.85 19.21 3.24
N ASP A 24 -9.95 19.22 1.93
CA ASP A 24 -11.02 18.55 1.21
C ASP A 24 -10.62 17.13 0.75
N LYS A 25 -11.49 16.49 -0.03
CA LYS A 25 -11.25 15.11 -0.50
C LYS A 25 -10.33 15.02 -1.73
N TYR A 26 -10.02 16.12 -2.39
CA TYR A 26 -9.22 16.12 -3.60
C TYR A 26 -7.74 16.33 -3.28
N PRO A 27 -6.82 15.54 -3.87
CA PRO A 27 -5.39 15.73 -3.60
C PRO A 27 -4.86 16.95 -4.34
N ASP A 28 -4.32 17.94 -3.62
CA ASP A 28 -3.81 19.20 -4.18
C ASP A 28 -2.76 18.99 -5.27
N LYS A 29 -1.89 17.96 -5.09
CA LYS A 29 -0.84 17.60 -6.06
C LYS A 29 -1.32 16.63 -7.16
N LYS A 30 -2.61 16.28 -7.20
CA LYS A 30 -3.15 15.27 -8.12
C LYS A 30 -2.34 13.98 -8.12
N LEU A 31 -1.84 13.61 -6.97
CA LEU A 31 -0.90 12.51 -6.73
C LEU A 31 -1.56 11.38 -5.95
N ALA A 32 -1.29 10.13 -6.35
CA ALA A 32 -1.47 8.95 -5.53
C ALA A 32 -0.10 8.29 -5.28
N VAL A 33 0.12 7.83 -4.06
CA VAL A 33 1.31 7.07 -3.66
C VAL A 33 0.86 5.70 -3.18
N LEU A 34 1.27 4.65 -3.88
CA LEU A 34 1.13 3.27 -3.44
C LEU A 34 2.42 2.85 -2.72
N SER A 35 2.32 2.46 -1.46
CA SER A 35 3.47 2.06 -0.66
C SER A 35 3.17 0.95 0.34
N CYS A 36 4.23 0.43 0.97
CA CYS A 36 4.11 -0.61 2.00
C CYS A 36 3.44 -0.09 3.26
N MET A 37 2.69 -0.98 3.94
CA MET A 37 2.09 -0.71 5.25
C MET A 37 3.10 -0.75 6.42
N ASP A 38 4.39 -0.90 6.14
CA ASP A 38 5.46 -0.88 7.15
C ASP A 38 5.33 0.34 8.07
N THR A 39 5.41 0.10 9.39
CA THR A 39 5.20 1.14 10.40
C THR A 39 6.25 2.25 10.34
N ARG A 40 7.49 1.93 9.91
CA ARG A 40 8.56 2.92 9.72
C ARG A 40 8.21 3.98 8.68
N LEU A 41 7.32 3.67 7.74
CA LEU A 41 6.90 4.56 6.65
C LEU A 41 5.65 5.38 6.99
N THR A 42 5.09 5.27 8.17
CA THR A 42 3.83 5.97 8.50
C THR A 42 4.02 7.49 8.48
N GLU A 43 5.10 7.98 9.07
CA GLU A 43 5.45 9.41 9.07
C GLU A 43 6.62 9.74 8.14
N LEU A 44 7.63 8.84 8.06
CA LEU A 44 8.82 9.05 7.23
C LEU A 44 8.49 9.26 5.76
N LEU A 45 7.60 8.44 5.18
CA LEU A 45 7.27 8.54 3.76
C LEU A 45 6.70 9.90 3.37
N PRO A 46 5.59 10.40 3.96
CA PRO A 46 5.09 11.72 3.61
C PRO A 46 6.10 12.83 3.93
N ALA A 47 6.84 12.75 5.04
CA ALA A 47 7.83 13.74 5.39
C ALA A 47 8.97 13.80 4.37
N ALA A 48 9.53 12.66 3.96
CA ALA A 48 10.62 12.58 2.97
C ALA A 48 10.18 13.04 1.57
N LEU A 49 8.89 12.89 1.23
CA LEU A 49 8.32 13.37 -0.02
C LEU A 49 7.82 14.83 0.06
N GLY A 50 7.96 15.50 1.19
CA GLY A 50 7.45 16.84 1.40
C GLY A 50 5.93 16.94 1.29
N LEU A 51 5.20 15.89 1.65
CA LEU A 51 3.74 15.81 1.57
C LEU A 51 3.10 16.17 2.91
N ARG A 52 2.05 16.98 2.84
CA ARG A 52 1.18 17.34 3.96
C ARG A 52 -0.20 16.69 3.80
N ASN A 53 -1.00 16.76 4.85
CA ASN A 53 -2.39 16.32 4.77
C ASN A 53 -3.15 17.09 3.68
N GLY A 54 -3.80 16.36 2.76
CA GLY A 54 -4.47 16.93 1.59
C GLY A 54 -3.67 16.88 0.27
N ASP A 55 -2.34 16.75 0.33
CA ASP A 55 -1.50 16.81 -0.88
C ASP A 55 -1.67 15.62 -1.81
N ALA A 56 -1.83 14.41 -1.27
CA ALA A 56 -1.84 13.15 -2.04
C ALA A 56 -2.77 12.09 -1.45
N LYS A 57 -3.15 11.12 -2.27
CA LYS A 57 -3.79 9.88 -1.82
C LYS A 57 -2.72 8.86 -1.46
N ILE A 58 -2.70 8.42 -0.21
CA ILE A 58 -1.76 7.38 0.25
C ILE A 58 -2.50 6.04 0.31
N ILE A 59 -2.06 5.09 -0.49
CA ILE A 59 -2.57 3.72 -0.55
C ILE A 59 -1.50 2.81 0.04
N LYS A 60 -1.85 2.03 1.06
CA LYS A 60 -0.91 1.14 1.73
C LYS A 60 -1.42 -0.30 1.75
N ASN A 61 -0.53 -1.23 1.42
CA ASN A 61 -0.75 -2.67 1.56
C ASN A 61 0.54 -3.41 1.91
N ALA A 62 0.48 -4.72 2.12
CA ALA A 62 1.65 -5.53 2.34
C ALA A 62 2.54 -5.52 1.09
N GLY A 63 3.75 -4.97 1.21
CA GLY A 63 4.74 -4.86 0.14
C GLY A 63 4.62 -3.63 -0.77
N GLY A 64 3.53 -2.87 -0.73
CA GLY A 64 3.32 -1.72 -1.64
C GLY A 64 3.12 -2.15 -3.11
N LEU A 65 2.37 -3.22 -3.33
CA LEU A 65 2.27 -3.94 -4.61
C LEU A 65 0.86 -3.88 -5.21
N VAL A 66 0.79 -4.05 -6.54
CA VAL A 66 -0.38 -4.55 -7.24
C VAL A 66 -0.16 -6.04 -7.52
N ILE A 67 -0.92 -6.90 -6.83
CA ILE A 67 -0.77 -8.36 -6.94
C ILE A 67 -1.50 -8.88 -8.18
N SER A 68 -2.65 -8.29 -8.49
CA SER A 68 -3.44 -8.63 -9.67
C SER A 68 -4.13 -7.39 -10.26
N ALA A 69 -4.54 -7.50 -11.53
CA ALA A 69 -5.19 -6.38 -12.22
C ALA A 69 -6.48 -5.88 -11.55
N PHE A 70 -7.12 -6.69 -10.73
CA PHE A 70 -8.40 -6.34 -10.07
C PHE A 70 -8.31 -6.49 -8.54
N ASP A 71 -7.14 -6.27 -7.96
CA ASP A 71 -6.98 -6.24 -6.51
C ASP A 71 -7.45 -4.90 -5.88
N SER A 72 -7.40 -4.84 -4.56
CA SER A 72 -7.81 -3.67 -3.79
C SER A 72 -6.95 -2.43 -4.04
N ALA A 73 -5.65 -2.60 -4.28
CA ALA A 73 -4.75 -1.49 -4.58
C ALA A 73 -5.10 -0.89 -5.94
N MET A 74 -5.29 -1.75 -6.96
CA MET A 74 -5.68 -1.30 -8.30
C MET A 74 -7.04 -0.61 -8.28
N ARG A 75 -8.04 -1.17 -7.58
CA ARG A 75 -9.34 -0.52 -7.39
C ARG A 75 -9.18 0.88 -6.76
N SER A 76 -8.33 1.03 -5.76
CA SER A 76 -8.10 2.32 -5.10
C SER A 76 -7.46 3.34 -6.03
N LEU A 77 -6.52 2.91 -6.88
CA LEU A 77 -5.92 3.77 -7.92
C LEU A 77 -6.95 4.21 -8.96
N ILE A 78 -7.81 3.32 -9.43
CA ILE A 78 -8.89 3.65 -10.37
C ILE A 78 -9.84 4.70 -9.77
N VAL A 79 -10.26 4.52 -8.52
CA VAL A 79 -11.08 5.54 -7.81
C VAL A 79 -10.34 6.87 -7.70
N ALA A 80 -9.05 6.84 -7.35
CA ALA A 80 -8.24 8.06 -7.24
C ALA A 80 -8.13 8.81 -8.57
N ILE A 81 -7.98 8.10 -9.68
CA ILE A 81 -7.90 8.67 -11.02
C ILE A 81 -9.24 9.29 -11.44
N TYR A 82 -10.33 8.53 -11.40
CA TYR A 82 -11.60 8.96 -11.97
C TYR A 82 -12.43 9.87 -11.07
N GLU A 83 -12.48 9.60 -9.76
CA GLU A 83 -13.28 10.37 -8.81
C GLU A 83 -12.52 11.53 -8.15
N LEU A 84 -11.19 11.40 -7.98
CA LEU A 84 -10.41 12.35 -7.20
C LEU A 84 -9.39 13.13 -8.03
N GLY A 85 -9.39 12.92 -9.36
CA GLY A 85 -8.61 13.73 -10.30
C GLY A 85 -7.11 13.50 -10.26
N VAL A 86 -6.65 12.34 -9.77
CA VAL A 86 -5.23 11.97 -9.77
C VAL A 86 -4.69 11.88 -11.20
N LYS A 87 -3.51 12.44 -11.43
CA LYS A 87 -2.77 12.42 -12.69
C LYS A 87 -1.40 11.76 -12.57
N HIS A 88 -0.88 11.64 -11.36
CA HIS A 88 0.43 11.09 -11.09
C HIS A 88 0.32 9.95 -10.07
N VAL A 89 0.98 8.84 -10.35
CA VAL A 89 1.07 7.69 -9.45
C VAL A 89 2.54 7.41 -9.17
N MET A 90 2.89 7.39 -7.89
CA MET A 90 4.17 6.89 -7.41
C MET A 90 4.00 5.51 -6.79
N VAL A 91 4.75 4.53 -7.24
CA VAL A 91 4.91 3.23 -6.58
C VAL A 91 6.18 3.30 -5.75
N VAL A 92 6.06 3.28 -4.43
CA VAL A 92 7.20 3.49 -3.52
C VAL A 92 7.37 2.26 -2.63
N ALA A 93 8.26 1.37 -3.03
CA ALA A 93 8.75 0.28 -2.17
C ALA A 93 9.81 0.80 -1.17
N HIS A 94 10.32 -0.06 -0.30
CA HIS A 94 11.33 0.36 0.69
C HIS A 94 12.39 -0.71 0.95
N SER A 95 13.52 -0.28 1.49
CA SER A 95 14.59 -1.17 1.95
C SER A 95 14.11 -2.07 3.11
N HIS A 96 14.62 -3.28 3.18
CA HIS A 96 14.33 -4.25 4.26
C HIS A 96 12.81 -4.50 4.46
N CYS A 97 12.09 -4.68 3.36
CA CYS A 97 10.65 -4.96 3.40
C CYS A 97 10.38 -6.38 3.89
N GLY A 98 9.50 -6.53 4.88
CA GLY A 98 9.10 -7.84 5.39
C GLY A 98 8.37 -8.73 4.37
N ALA A 99 7.83 -8.15 3.29
CA ALA A 99 7.24 -8.90 2.21
C ALA A 99 8.26 -9.55 1.26
N CYS A 100 9.56 -9.17 1.39
CA CYS A 100 10.64 -9.84 0.67
C CYS A 100 10.83 -11.25 1.26
N HIS A 101 10.79 -12.26 0.40
CA HIS A 101 10.87 -13.68 0.76
C HIS A 101 9.69 -14.25 1.57
N MET A 102 8.58 -13.54 1.66
CA MET A 102 7.34 -14.04 2.22
C MET A 102 6.84 -15.24 1.40
N SER A 103 6.39 -16.32 2.06
CA SER A 103 5.89 -17.51 1.39
C SER A 103 4.66 -18.08 2.10
N TYR A 104 3.80 -18.75 1.35
CA TYR A 104 2.64 -19.42 1.91
C TYR A 104 3.03 -20.46 3.00
N SER A 105 4.13 -21.21 2.82
CA SER A 105 4.54 -22.22 3.78
C SER A 105 4.77 -21.65 5.18
N HIS A 106 5.36 -20.47 5.28
CA HIS A 106 5.51 -19.78 6.57
C HIS A 106 4.16 -19.44 7.21
N PHE A 107 3.24 -18.89 6.43
CA PHE A 107 1.89 -18.57 6.93
C PHE A 107 1.07 -19.80 7.28
N HIS A 108 1.22 -20.89 6.54
CA HIS A 108 0.52 -22.14 6.78
C HIS A 108 0.76 -22.66 8.20
N ASP A 109 2.02 -22.76 8.61
CA ASP A 109 2.39 -23.24 9.93
C ASP A 109 1.85 -22.33 11.05
N GLU A 110 1.95 -21.03 10.87
CA GLU A 110 1.40 -20.04 11.79
C GLU A 110 -0.14 -20.10 11.89
N MET A 111 -0.83 -20.33 10.77
CA MET A 111 -2.29 -20.47 10.74
C MET A 111 -2.73 -21.71 11.53
N LEU A 112 -2.06 -22.85 11.31
CA LEU A 112 -2.34 -24.08 12.04
C LEU A 112 -2.08 -23.91 13.55
N ALA A 113 -0.98 -23.29 13.92
CA ALA A 113 -0.64 -23.01 15.31
C ALA A 113 -1.69 -22.13 16.02
N ARG A 114 -2.44 -21.32 15.26
CA ARG A 114 -3.53 -20.45 15.76
C ARG A 114 -4.93 -21.06 15.60
N GLY A 115 -5.01 -22.34 15.22
CA GLY A 115 -6.27 -23.08 15.18
C GLY A 115 -7.02 -23.03 13.85
N VAL A 116 -6.44 -22.50 12.78
CA VAL A 116 -6.96 -22.71 11.43
C VAL A 116 -6.74 -24.18 11.07
N THR A 117 -7.76 -24.85 10.53
CA THR A 117 -7.65 -26.29 10.18
C THR A 117 -7.29 -26.48 8.72
N GLU A 118 -6.64 -27.60 8.41
CA GLU A 118 -6.37 -28.02 7.01
C GLU A 118 -7.66 -28.07 6.19
N GLN A 119 -8.75 -28.55 6.78
CA GLN A 119 -10.05 -28.56 6.11
C GLN A 119 -10.51 -27.16 5.68
N THR A 120 -10.25 -26.13 6.48
CA THR A 120 -10.54 -24.72 6.14
C THR A 120 -9.71 -24.28 4.96
N LEU A 121 -8.40 -24.55 4.97
CA LEU A 121 -7.48 -24.20 3.88
C LEU A 121 -7.87 -24.91 2.58
N ASP A 122 -8.20 -26.19 2.64
CA ASP A 122 -8.67 -26.94 1.49
C ASP A 122 -10.00 -26.42 0.93
N THR A 123 -10.91 -25.99 1.80
CA THR A 123 -12.17 -25.38 1.38
C THR A 123 -11.91 -24.08 0.61
N ILE A 124 -11.00 -23.23 1.11
CA ILE A 124 -10.63 -21.97 0.44
C ILE A 124 -10.02 -22.26 -0.96
N ARG A 125 -9.13 -23.27 -1.07
CA ARG A 125 -8.56 -23.68 -2.37
C ARG A 125 -9.64 -24.17 -3.33
N LYS A 126 -10.61 -24.95 -2.84
CA LYS A 126 -11.75 -25.44 -3.64
C LYS A 126 -12.65 -24.31 -4.10
N CYS A 127 -12.69 -23.18 -3.41
CA CYS A 127 -13.35 -21.96 -3.86
C CYS A 127 -12.56 -21.18 -4.95
N GLY A 128 -11.44 -21.71 -5.41
CA GLY A 128 -10.65 -21.13 -6.49
C GLY A 128 -9.57 -20.13 -6.02
N ILE A 129 -9.32 -20.02 -4.72
CA ILE A 129 -8.27 -19.15 -4.18
C ILE A 129 -6.94 -19.92 -4.15
N ASN A 130 -5.98 -19.45 -4.91
CA ASN A 130 -4.61 -19.95 -4.86
C ASN A 130 -3.87 -19.27 -3.70
N LEU A 131 -3.85 -19.93 -2.53
CA LEU A 131 -3.23 -19.40 -1.31
C LEU A 131 -1.71 -19.21 -1.46
N ASP A 132 -1.04 -20.08 -2.22
CA ASP A 132 0.39 -19.97 -2.47
C ASP A 132 0.71 -18.66 -3.19
N GLN A 133 0.00 -18.38 -4.28
CA GLN A 133 0.17 -17.14 -5.03
C GLN A 133 -0.31 -15.90 -4.26
N TRP A 134 -1.39 -16.03 -3.51
CA TRP A 134 -1.99 -14.89 -2.79
C TRP A 134 -1.13 -14.40 -1.63
N LEU A 135 -0.40 -15.30 -0.95
CA LEU A 135 0.51 -15.00 0.16
C LEU A 135 1.99 -14.98 -0.24
N GLU A 136 2.30 -15.17 -1.52
CA GLU A 136 3.67 -15.06 -2.00
C GLU A 136 4.14 -13.60 -1.97
N GLY A 137 5.32 -13.38 -1.41
CA GLY A 137 6.01 -12.10 -1.47
C GLY A 137 6.78 -11.92 -2.78
N PHE A 138 7.82 -11.12 -2.72
CA PHE A 138 8.72 -10.91 -3.85
C PHE A 138 10.17 -11.26 -3.47
N LYS A 139 10.99 -11.55 -4.50
CA LYS A 139 12.40 -11.93 -4.30
C LYS A 139 13.34 -10.74 -4.39
N ASP A 140 12.95 -9.72 -5.15
CA ASP A 140 13.76 -8.57 -5.50
C ASP A 140 12.90 -7.31 -5.55
N THR A 141 13.27 -6.30 -4.76
CA THR A 141 12.50 -5.07 -4.63
C THR A 141 12.43 -4.26 -5.94
N PRO A 142 13.54 -4.01 -6.67
CA PRO A 142 13.48 -3.31 -7.95
C PRO A 142 12.57 -3.98 -8.98
N THR A 143 12.69 -5.30 -9.14
CA THR A 143 11.84 -6.07 -10.05
C THR A 143 10.35 -6.00 -9.66
N SER A 144 10.06 -6.04 -8.38
CA SER A 144 8.70 -5.90 -7.85
C SER A 144 8.10 -4.52 -8.18
N VAL A 145 8.89 -3.45 -8.02
CA VAL A 145 8.48 -2.09 -8.39
C VAL A 145 8.19 -2.00 -9.89
N ARG A 146 9.10 -2.47 -10.75
CA ARG A 146 8.90 -2.47 -12.22
C ARG A 146 7.63 -3.21 -12.62
N LYS A 147 7.42 -4.41 -12.07
CA LYS A 147 6.22 -5.21 -12.34
C LYS A 147 4.94 -4.48 -11.93
N THR A 148 4.93 -3.85 -10.76
CA THR A 148 3.79 -3.08 -10.28
C THR A 148 3.52 -1.87 -11.17
N VAL A 149 4.54 -1.10 -11.53
CA VAL A 149 4.46 0.03 -12.46
C VAL A 149 3.90 -0.41 -13.81
N GLU A 150 4.42 -1.50 -14.37
CA GLU A 150 3.97 -2.04 -15.65
C GLU A 150 2.51 -2.51 -15.58
N THR A 151 2.13 -3.21 -14.50
CA THR A 151 0.74 -3.64 -14.29
C THR A 151 -0.22 -2.44 -14.27
N ILE A 152 0.16 -1.33 -13.64
CA ILE A 152 -0.66 -0.12 -13.59
C ILE A 152 -0.71 0.54 -14.97
N LYS A 153 0.44 0.73 -15.66
CA LYS A 153 0.52 1.38 -16.98
C LYS A 153 -0.26 0.63 -18.06
N THR A 154 -0.27 -0.70 -18.01
CA THR A 154 -0.92 -1.55 -19.01
C THR A 154 -2.36 -1.91 -18.68
N HIS A 155 -2.83 -1.51 -17.49
CA HIS A 155 -4.20 -1.82 -17.07
C HIS A 155 -5.23 -1.14 -18.00
N PRO A 156 -6.22 -1.89 -18.51
CA PRO A 156 -7.18 -1.36 -19.52
C PRO A 156 -8.01 -0.18 -19.06
N LEU A 157 -8.19 0.00 -17.74
CA LEU A 157 -8.93 1.11 -17.16
C LEU A 157 -8.05 2.30 -16.75
N VAL A 158 -6.75 2.27 -16.97
CA VAL A 158 -5.86 3.40 -16.67
C VAL A 158 -5.68 4.24 -17.94
N PRO A 159 -6.08 5.53 -17.91
CA PRO A 159 -5.90 6.43 -19.05
C PRO A 159 -4.41 6.62 -19.41
N LYS A 160 -4.13 6.83 -20.70
CA LYS A 160 -2.76 6.97 -21.23
C LYS A 160 -2.02 8.24 -20.76
N ASP A 161 -2.77 9.24 -20.27
CA ASP A 161 -2.23 10.49 -19.74
C ASP A 161 -1.83 10.41 -18.25
N ILE A 162 -2.03 9.26 -17.61
CA ILE A 162 -1.58 9.04 -16.23
C ILE A 162 -0.09 8.73 -16.21
N VAL A 163 0.66 9.53 -15.47
CA VAL A 163 2.10 9.32 -15.26
C VAL A 163 2.30 8.35 -14.10
N VAL A 164 2.97 7.22 -14.35
CA VAL A 164 3.28 6.21 -13.32
C VAL A 164 4.78 6.02 -13.24
N ARG A 165 5.37 6.20 -12.06
CA ARG A 165 6.81 6.05 -11.80
C ARG A 165 7.06 5.19 -10.56
N GLY A 166 8.17 4.45 -10.58
CA GLY A 166 8.58 3.54 -9.50
C GLY A 166 9.77 4.05 -8.72
N PHE A 167 9.76 3.84 -7.40
CA PHE A 167 10.79 4.30 -6.48
C PHE A 167 11.05 3.28 -5.37
N ILE A 168 12.24 3.36 -4.80
CA ILE A 168 12.58 2.70 -3.52
C ILE A 168 12.99 3.78 -2.54
N ILE A 169 12.38 3.79 -1.36
CA ILE A 169 12.76 4.64 -0.24
C ILE A 169 13.58 3.85 0.77
N ASP A 170 14.67 4.43 1.23
CA ASP A 170 15.39 3.89 2.38
C ASP A 170 14.58 4.10 3.65
N SER A 171 14.29 3.02 4.37
CA SER A 171 13.39 3.04 5.54
C SER A 171 13.98 3.66 6.80
N GLU A 172 15.26 4.06 6.77
CA GLU A 172 15.94 4.72 7.89
C GLU A 172 16.18 6.20 7.59
N THR A 173 16.64 6.51 6.40
CA THR A 173 17.06 7.87 6.03
C THR A 173 16.04 8.65 5.21
N GLY A 174 15.06 7.96 4.61
CA GLY A 174 14.11 8.56 3.68
C GLY A 174 14.69 8.86 2.29
N LYS A 175 15.94 8.43 1.98
CA LYS A 175 16.52 8.60 0.65
C LYS A 175 15.67 7.90 -0.39
N LEU A 176 15.25 8.63 -1.43
CA LEU A 176 14.43 8.12 -2.52
C LEU A 176 15.29 7.87 -3.77
N GLU A 177 15.18 6.69 -4.34
CA GLU A 177 15.81 6.31 -5.61
C GLU A 177 14.75 5.91 -6.63
N GLU A 178 14.85 6.44 -7.85
CA GLU A 178 13.95 6.06 -8.93
C GLU A 178 14.40 4.76 -9.57
N ILE A 179 13.42 3.92 -9.90
CA ILE A 179 13.60 2.62 -10.57
C ILE A 179 13.04 2.74 -11.99
N GLU A 180 13.92 2.68 -12.96
CA GLU A 180 13.59 2.64 -14.39
C GLU A 180 13.10 1.25 -14.84
#